data_319cc5377da44656453887786d5d676a
#
_entry.id   319cc5377da44656453887786d5d676a
#
_cell.length_a   1.000
_cell.length_b   1.000
_cell.length_c   1.000
_cell.angle_alpha   90.00
_cell.angle_beta   90.00
_cell.angle_gamma   90.00
#
_symmetry.space_group_name_H-M   'P 1'
#
loop_
_entity.id
_entity.type
_entity.pdbx_description
1 polymer ?
#
loop_
_entity_poly.entity_id
_entity_poly.type
_entity_poly.pdbx_seq_one_letter_code
_entity_poly.pdbx_strand_id
1 'polypeptide(L)'
;RHATIKSIGKMGFAIFLKELLLAGMILVSGSRLFGQHLFACAVIDFLVTSVILVGFRVTLVLVYDFTISLYGSWKTRVLVYGTGDKSVALKTRMHTSKHYHVVGFVNPDRYLKSCVLSELPVYYFEDEQHFSRFVKKYNINGVLYPSREEARREADRLVRFCQEFGVKNLFSPPIDVLGDGLKKTIIREIRIEDLLGREEIKVNTREIEAYFAGKVVMVTGAAGSIGSELCRQLATFGVGYLVLFDNAETPMHELRLELERNFPNLKFTPFVGDVRQKERLRMVFEKYRPRVVFHAAAYKHVPLMEENPCEAVRVNVIGSRLVADFCVEYNVDMMVMISTDKAVNPTNVMGASKRLAEIYVQSLGLAIERGEVKGKTRFVTTRFGNVLGSNGSVIPYFRKQIERGGPVTVTDPGITRFFMTIPEACRLVMEAATMSTGNQIYVFDMGEPVKIVDLAERMIRLAGYVPNEDIKIKFIGLRP
;
A
#
# COMPACT_ATOMS: atom_id res chain seq x y z
N ARG A 1 -5.57 -29.83 -12.81
CA ARG A 1 -4.41 -29.48 -11.94
C ARG A 1 -4.10 -30.69 -11.13
N HIS A 2 -2.88 -31.19 -11.15
CA HIS A 2 -2.32 -32.36 -10.46
C HIS A 2 -3.26 -33.56 -10.33
N ALA A 3 -2.97 -34.60 -11.11
CA ALA A 3 -3.47 -35.94 -10.84
C ALA A 3 -2.83 -36.37 -9.49
N THR A 4 -3.41 -35.92 -8.40
CA THR A 4 -3.03 -36.39 -7.08
C THR A 4 -3.33 -37.89 -7.01
N ILE A 5 -2.48 -38.67 -6.37
CA ILE A 5 -2.68 -40.09 -6.04
C ILE A 5 -4.11 -40.36 -5.54
N LYS A 6 -4.67 -39.40 -4.77
CA LYS A 6 -6.08 -39.40 -4.32
C LYS A 6 -7.13 -39.44 -5.46
N SER A 7 -6.86 -38.80 -6.61
CA SER A 7 -7.85 -38.78 -7.71
C SER A 7 -7.76 -40.05 -8.58
N ILE A 8 -6.59 -40.65 -8.67
CA ILE A 8 -6.39 -41.96 -9.32
C ILE A 8 -7.05 -43.04 -8.46
N GLY A 9 -6.88 -42.99 -7.15
CA GLY A 9 -7.56 -43.90 -6.22
C GLY A 9 -9.10 -43.84 -6.32
N LYS A 10 -9.68 -42.64 -6.43
CA LYS A 10 -11.14 -42.51 -6.66
C LYS A 10 -11.64 -43.09 -7.97
N MET A 11 -10.86 -42.97 -9.05
CA MET A 11 -11.19 -43.59 -10.35
C MET A 11 -11.09 -45.11 -10.25
N GLY A 12 -10.03 -45.65 -9.67
CA GLY A 12 -9.88 -47.09 -9.43
C GLY A 12 -11.03 -47.66 -8.60
N PHE A 13 -11.44 -46.97 -7.57
CA PHE A 13 -12.58 -47.35 -6.73
C PHE A 13 -13.91 -47.36 -7.50
N ALA A 14 -14.15 -46.34 -8.34
CA ALA A 14 -15.37 -46.26 -9.18
C ALA A 14 -15.42 -47.40 -10.20
N ILE A 15 -14.31 -47.77 -10.84
CA ILE A 15 -14.22 -48.90 -11.76
C ILE A 15 -14.46 -50.20 -11.01
N PHE A 16 -13.86 -50.40 -9.85
CA PHE A 16 -14.08 -51.56 -9.00
C PHE A 16 -15.56 -51.72 -8.60
N LEU A 17 -16.20 -50.62 -8.19
CA LEU A 17 -17.61 -50.63 -7.83
C LEU A 17 -18.52 -50.98 -9.01
N LYS A 18 -18.19 -50.52 -10.24
CA LYS A 18 -18.86 -50.89 -11.49
C LYS A 18 -18.78 -52.38 -11.74
N GLU A 19 -17.58 -53.00 -11.64
CA GLU A 19 -17.37 -54.42 -11.82
C GLU A 19 -18.16 -55.28 -10.82
N LEU A 20 -18.20 -54.81 -9.56
CA LEU A 20 -18.96 -55.49 -8.50
C LEU A 20 -20.48 -55.50 -8.79
N LEU A 21 -21.01 -54.36 -9.29
CA LEU A 21 -22.41 -54.24 -9.68
C LEU A 21 -22.73 -55.13 -10.92
N LEU A 22 -21.83 -55.19 -11.88
CA LEU A 22 -21.97 -56.00 -13.07
C LEU A 22 -21.98 -57.50 -12.74
N ALA A 23 -21.05 -57.94 -11.86
CA ALA A 23 -21.01 -59.30 -11.35
C ALA A 23 -22.26 -59.64 -10.55
N GLY A 24 -22.77 -58.73 -9.73
CA GLY A 24 -24.05 -58.90 -8.99
C GLY A 24 -25.27 -59.07 -9.95
N MET A 25 -25.36 -58.26 -10.99
CA MET A 25 -26.44 -58.37 -11.99
C MET A 25 -26.39 -59.70 -12.76
N ILE A 26 -25.21 -60.20 -13.10
CA ILE A 26 -25.06 -61.48 -13.80
C ILE A 26 -25.44 -62.64 -12.89
N LEU A 27 -25.07 -62.59 -11.60
CA LEU A 27 -25.48 -63.60 -10.61
C LEU A 27 -27.01 -63.65 -10.44
N VAL A 28 -27.69 -62.53 -10.43
CA VAL A 28 -29.14 -62.41 -10.28
C VAL A 28 -29.89 -62.91 -11.55
N SER A 29 -29.32 -62.68 -12.75
CA SER A 29 -29.92 -63.06 -14.02
C SER A 29 -29.93 -64.56 -14.30
N GLY A 30 -29.28 -65.43 -13.51
CA GLY A 30 -29.37 -66.88 -13.54
C GLY A 30 -28.88 -67.58 -14.80
N SER A 31 -28.16 -66.88 -15.71
CA SER A 31 -27.72 -67.45 -16.99
C SER A 31 -26.48 -68.33 -16.80
N ARG A 32 -26.65 -69.65 -16.90
CA ARG A 32 -25.58 -70.67 -16.80
C ARG A 32 -24.52 -70.58 -17.90
N LEU A 33 -24.76 -69.84 -18.96
CA LEU A 33 -23.86 -69.70 -20.13
C LEU A 33 -22.60 -68.85 -19.89
N PHE A 34 -22.57 -68.00 -18.87
CA PHE A 34 -21.48 -67.08 -18.62
C PHE A 34 -20.51 -67.50 -17.49
N GLY A 35 -20.80 -68.57 -16.76
CA GLY A 35 -20.08 -68.88 -15.50
C GLY A 35 -18.59 -69.24 -15.67
N GLN A 36 -18.17 -69.87 -16.80
CA GLN A 36 -16.77 -70.27 -16.97
C GLN A 36 -15.80 -69.17 -17.45
N HIS A 37 -16.35 -68.12 -18.12
CA HIS A 37 -15.51 -67.03 -18.64
C HIS A 37 -15.75 -65.67 -17.95
N LEU A 38 -16.63 -65.64 -16.98
CA LEU A 38 -17.04 -64.41 -16.29
C LEU A 38 -15.84 -63.64 -15.71
N PHE A 39 -14.91 -64.33 -15.06
CA PHE A 39 -13.73 -63.72 -14.49
C PHE A 39 -12.81 -63.11 -15.55
N ALA A 40 -12.60 -63.82 -16.65
CA ALA A 40 -11.78 -63.32 -17.75
C ALA A 40 -12.41 -62.08 -18.40
N CYS A 41 -13.74 -62.10 -18.63
CA CYS A 41 -14.46 -60.96 -19.19
C CYS A 41 -14.41 -59.73 -18.26
N ALA A 42 -14.57 -59.90 -16.94
CA ALA A 42 -14.49 -58.82 -15.97
C ALA A 42 -13.09 -58.22 -15.90
N VAL A 43 -12.04 -59.03 -15.95
CA VAL A 43 -10.64 -58.58 -15.98
C VAL A 43 -10.34 -57.79 -17.26
N ILE A 44 -10.82 -58.29 -18.43
CA ILE A 44 -10.64 -57.58 -19.71
C ILE A 44 -11.39 -56.25 -19.69
N ASP A 45 -12.65 -56.22 -19.24
CA ASP A 45 -13.43 -54.98 -19.16
C ASP A 45 -12.79 -53.96 -18.19
N PHE A 46 -12.31 -54.42 -17.02
CA PHE A 46 -11.56 -53.57 -16.08
C PHE A 46 -10.32 -52.95 -16.73
N LEU A 47 -9.51 -53.76 -17.42
CA LEU A 47 -8.30 -53.28 -18.09
C LEU A 47 -8.60 -52.28 -19.22
N VAL A 48 -9.55 -52.62 -20.08
CA VAL A 48 -9.96 -51.77 -21.21
C VAL A 48 -10.55 -50.45 -20.69
N THR A 49 -11.45 -50.52 -19.72
CA THR A 49 -12.05 -49.30 -19.12
C THR A 49 -11.00 -48.44 -18.44
N SER A 50 -10.04 -49.04 -17.74
CA SER A 50 -8.93 -48.33 -17.10
C SER A 50 -8.04 -47.59 -18.12
N VAL A 51 -7.68 -48.28 -19.22
CA VAL A 51 -6.85 -47.69 -20.28
C VAL A 51 -7.59 -46.55 -20.97
N ILE A 52 -8.87 -46.75 -21.30
CA ILE A 52 -9.69 -45.69 -21.92
C ILE A 52 -9.83 -44.45 -21.01
N LEU A 53 -10.12 -44.62 -19.72
CA LEU A 53 -10.29 -43.54 -18.81
C LEU A 53 -8.99 -42.78 -18.53
N VAL A 54 -7.87 -43.49 -18.40
CA VAL A 54 -6.55 -42.86 -18.25
C VAL A 54 -6.17 -42.12 -19.54
N GLY A 55 -6.35 -42.77 -20.71
CA GLY A 55 -6.07 -42.14 -22.00
C GLY A 55 -6.91 -40.87 -22.22
N PHE A 56 -8.21 -40.94 -21.97
CA PHE A 56 -9.12 -39.80 -22.09
C PHE A 56 -8.69 -38.64 -21.13
N ARG A 57 -8.31 -38.97 -19.92
CA ARG A 57 -7.84 -37.98 -18.94
C ARG A 57 -6.53 -37.34 -19.40
N VAL A 58 -5.56 -38.13 -19.90
CA VAL A 58 -4.29 -37.59 -20.42
C VAL A 58 -4.58 -36.66 -21.60
N THR A 59 -5.45 -37.06 -22.50
CA THR A 59 -5.87 -36.23 -23.65
C THR A 59 -6.52 -34.95 -23.20
N LEU A 60 -7.44 -34.97 -22.21
CA LEU A 60 -8.03 -33.76 -21.65
C LEU A 60 -7.00 -32.83 -21.01
N VAL A 61 -6.00 -33.37 -20.31
CA VAL A 61 -4.91 -32.57 -19.73
C VAL A 61 -4.07 -31.92 -20.85
N LEU A 62 -3.71 -32.70 -21.88
CA LEU A 62 -2.94 -32.20 -23.02
C LEU A 62 -3.71 -31.12 -23.81
N VAL A 63 -5.01 -31.33 -24.09
CA VAL A 63 -5.86 -30.33 -24.73
C VAL A 63 -6.01 -29.08 -23.86
N TYR A 64 -6.17 -29.22 -22.56
CA TYR A 64 -6.25 -28.11 -21.63
C TYR A 64 -4.93 -27.32 -21.59
N ASP A 65 -3.78 -28.00 -21.50
CA ASP A 65 -2.47 -27.36 -21.51
C ASP A 65 -2.17 -26.70 -22.88
N PHE A 66 -2.58 -27.35 -23.98
CA PHE A 66 -2.45 -26.79 -25.32
C PHE A 66 -3.35 -25.55 -25.50
N THR A 67 -4.60 -25.58 -25.04
CA THR A 67 -5.49 -24.41 -25.10
C THR A 67 -4.99 -23.27 -24.22
N ILE A 68 -4.50 -23.55 -23.01
CA ILE A 68 -3.86 -22.52 -22.16
C ILE A 68 -2.60 -21.98 -22.80
N SER A 69 -1.82 -22.81 -23.50
CA SER A 69 -0.63 -22.34 -24.24
C SER A 69 -1.02 -21.42 -25.40
N LEU A 70 -2.08 -21.72 -26.13
CA LEU A 70 -2.61 -20.88 -27.21
C LEU A 70 -3.21 -19.55 -26.68
N TYR A 71 -3.91 -19.58 -25.54
CA TYR A 71 -4.44 -18.40 -24.87
C TYR A 71 -3.43 -17.74 -23.92
N GLY A 72 -2.22 -18.27 -23.78
CA GLY A 72 -1.16 -17.81 -22.88
C GLY A 72 -0.51 -16.48 -23.26
N SER A 73 -0.96 -15.81 -24.35
CA SER A 73 -0.52 -14.46 -24.72
C SER A 73 -0.90 -13.35 -23.74
N TRP A 74 -1.66 -13.67 -22.70
CA TRP A 74 -2.17 -12.71 -21.70
C TRP A 74 -1.31 -12.61 -20.44
N LYS A 75 -0.26 -13.43 -20.29
CA LYS A 75 0.62 -13.32 -19.13
C LYS A 75 1.65 -12.22 -19.34
N THR A 76 1.77 -11.30 -18.39
CA THR A 76 2.82 -10.30 -18.35
C THR A 76 4.19 -10.99 -18.28
N ARG A 77 5.04 -10.79 -19.30
CA ARG A 77 6.38 -11.38 -19.36
C ARG A 77 7.34 -10.54 -18.56
N VAL A 78 8.01 -11.15 -17.59
CA VAL A 78 8.90 -10.45 -16.66
C VAL A 78 10.28 -11.08 -16.56
N LEU A 79 11.28 -10.24 -16.28
CA LEU A 79 12.60 -10.66 -15.82
C LEU A 79 12.64 -10.59 -14.29
N VAL A 80 13.43 -11.44 -13.65
CA VAL A 80 13.72 -11.35 -12.21
C VAL A 80 15.11 -10.77 -12.01
N TYR A 81 15.21 -9.71 -11.20
CA TYR A 81 16.49 -9.08 -10.87
C TYR A 81 17.27 -9.92 -9.84
N GLY A 82 18.60 -10.03 -10.09
CA GLY A 82 19.51 -10.74 -9.21
C GLY A 82 19.53 -12.25 -9.43
N THR A 83 20.56 -12.90 -8.87
CA THR A 83 20.80 -14.36 -8.97
C THR A 83 20.91 -15.02 -7.60
N GLY A 84 20.67 -14.28 -6.51
CA GLY A 84 20.70 -14.80 -5.13
C GLY A 84 19.44 -15.61 -4.77
N ASP A 85 19.47 -16.22 -3.58
CA ASP A 85 18.38 -17.08 -3.07
C ASP A 85 17.00 -16.41 -3.09
N LYS A 86 16.93 -15.11 -2.81
CA LYS A 86 15.68 -14.33 -2.84
C LYS A 86 15.09 -14.29 -4.26
N SER A 87 15.94 -14.17 -5.29
CA SER A 87 15.53 -14.13 -6.69
C SER A 87 15.04 -15.49 -7.16
N VAL A 88 15.73 -16.56 -6.77
CA VAL A 88 15.33 -17.96 -7.06
C VAL A 88 14.00 -18.30 -6.39
N ALA A 89 13.83 -17.94 -5.12
CA ALA A 89 12.58 -18.11 -4.39
C ALA A 89 11.44 -17.32 -5.07
N LEU A 90 11.71 -16.11 -5.55
CA LEU A 90 10.75 -15.29 -6.26
C LEU A 90 10.33 -15.94 -7.60
N LYS A 91 11.26 -16.46 -8.39
CA LYS A 91 10.97 -17.24 -9.62
C LYS A 91 10.09 -18.45 -9.32
N THR A 92 10.42 -19.23 -8.31
CA THR A 92 9.65 -20.42 -7.91
C THR A 92 8.21 -20.06 -7.54
N ARG A 93 8.03 -18.95 -6.83
CA ARG A 93 6.70 -18.41 -6.49
C ARG A 93 5.92 -17.94 -7.72
N MET A 94 6.60 -17.34 -8.71
CA MET A 94 5.98 -16.88 -9.95
C MET A 94 5.60 -18.01 -10.90
N HIS A 95 6.22 -19.18 -10.80
CA HIS A 95 5.88 -20.34 -11.64
C HIS A 95 4.40 -20.74 -11.54
N THR A 96 3.78 -20.56 -10.37
CA THR A 96 2.35 -20.83 -10.14
C THR A 96 1.45 -19.64 -10.45
N SER A 97 1.99 -18.48 -10.85
CA SER A 97 1.21 -17.27 -11.13
C SER A 97 0.38 -17.40 -12.41
N LYS A 98 -0.87 -16.96 -12.35
CA LYS A 98 -1.75 -16.86 -13.51
C LYS A 98 -1.48 -15.61 -14.35
N HIS A 99 -0.81 -14.60 -13.81
CA HIS A 99 -0.65 -13.27 -14.39
C HIS A 99 0.76 -12.99 -14.91
N TYR A 100 1.78 -13.68 -14.40
CA TYR A 100 3.17 -13.42 -14.74
C TYR A 100 3.87 -14.66 -15.30
N HIS A 101 4.76 -14.44 -16.27
CA HIS A 101 5.63 -15.46 -16.84
C HIS A 101 7.09 -14.96 -16.77
N VAL A 102 7.93 -15.67 -16.02
CA VAL A 102 9.35 -15.32 -15.88
C VAL A 102 10.11 -15.84 -17.09
N VAL A 103 10.76 -14.92 -17.81
CA VAL A 103 11.53 -15.22 -19.03
C VAL A 103 13.00 -15.52 -18.70
N GLY A 104 13.53 -14.94 -17.63
CA GLY A 104 14.91 -15.12 -17.22
C GLY A 104 15.26 -14.23 -16.03
N PHE A 105 16.53 -14.29 -15.65
CA PHE A 105 17.12 -13.43 -14.63
C PHE A 105 17.90 -12.30 -15.28
N VAL A 106 18.02 -11.15 -14.60
CA VAL A 106 18.93 -10.08 -14.99
C VAL A 106 19.87 -9.78 -13.85
N ASN A 107 21.19 -9.73 -14.12
CA ASN A 107 22.20 -9.45 -13.12
C ASN A 107 23.10 -8.30 -13.59
N PRO A 108 23.51 -7.36 -12.71
CA PRO A 108 24.47 -6.32 -13.01
C PRO A 108 25.88 -6.85 -13.30
N ASP A 109 26.20 -8.06 -12.89
CA ASP A 109 27.52 -8.64 -13.06
C ASP A 109 27.68 -9.28 -14.45
N ARG A 110 28.66 -8.75 -15.22
CA ARG A 110 29.01 -9.22 -16.58
C ARG A 110 29.47 -10.66 -16.61
N TYR A 111 30.12 -11.15 -15.55
CA TYR A 111 30.65 -12.51 -15.48
C TYR A 111 29.58 -13.59 -15.43
N LEU A 112 28.35 -13.25 -15.04
CA LEU A 112 27.22 -14.15 -15.02
C LEU A 112 26.40 -14.17 -16.32
N LYS A 113 26.86 -13.46 -17.36
CA LYS A 113 26.21 -13.45 -18.68
C LYS A 113 26.20 -14.87 -19.26
N SER A 114 25.05 -15.30 -19.75
CA SER A 114 24.81 -16.63 -20.36
C SER A 114 24.83 -17.84 -19.42
N CYS A 115 24.88 -17.63 -18.09
CA CYS A 115 24.63 -18.69 -17.14
C CYS A 115 23.16 -19.09 -17.14
N VAL A 116 22.87 -20.33 -16.78
CA VAL A 116 21.51 -20.82 -16.57
C VAL A 116 21.28 -21.01 -15.07
N LEU A 117 20.27 -20.37 -14.53
CA LEU A 117 19.87 -20.45 -13.12
C LEU A 117 18.43 -20.96 -13.03
N SER A 118 18.21 -22.05 -12.30
CA SER A 118 16.88 -22.65 -12.16
C SER A 118 16.15 -22.81 -13.51
N GLU A 119 16.83 -23.37 -14.52
CA GLU A 119 16.36 -23.63 -15.88
C GLU A 119 16.09 -22.38 -16.73
N LEU A 120 16.40 -21.19 -16.25
CA LEU A 120 16.22 -19.93 -16.97
C LEU A 120 17.57 -19.23 -17.20
N PRO A 121 17.73 -18.53 -18.35
CA PRO A 121 18.96 -17.82 -18.66
C PRO A 121 19.13 -16.55 -17.82
N VAL A 122 20.39 -16.22 -17.54
CA VAL A 122 20.79 -14.97 -16.89
C VAL A 122 21.25 -13.98 -17.96
N TYR A 123 20.66 -12.80 -17.94
CA TYR A 123 20.96 -11.72 -18.89
C TYR A 123 21.77 -10.62 -18.22
N TYR A 124 22.64 -9.99 -19.01
CA TYR A 124 23.37 -8.79 -18.66
C TYR A 124 23.16 -7.77 -19.77
N PHE A 125 22.83 -6.53 -19.41
CA PHE A 125 22.63 -5.44 -20.34
C PHE A 125 23.73 -4.40 -20.14
N GLU A 126 24.50 -4.18 -21.19
CA GLU A 126 25.64 -3.25 -21.20
C GLU A 126 25.16 -1.80 -21.38
N ASP A 127 24.20 -1.61 -22.27
CA ASP A 127 23.63 -0.33 -22.62
C ASP A 127 22.12 -0.39 -22.86
N GLU A 128 21.52 0.78 -23.03
CA GLU A 128 20.08 0.98 -23.28
C GLU A 128 19.63 0.34 -24.59
N GLN A 129 20.46 0.40 -25.65
CA GLN A 129 20.11 -0.14 -26.97
C GLN A 129 20.04 -1.67 -26.92
N HIS A 130 20.94 -2.30 -26.18
CA HIS A 130 20.93 -3.75 -25.97
C HIS A 130 19.66 -4.16 -25.21
N PHE A 131 19.31 -3.43 -24.14
CA PHE A 131 18.08 -3.66 -23.37
C PHE A 131 16.83 -3.47 -24.24
N SER A 132 16.75 -2.39 -25.01
CA SER A 132 15.61 -2.11 -25.89
C SER A 132 15.38 -3.21 -26.92
N ARG A 133 16.44 -3.66 -27.61
CA ARG A 133 16.36 -4.77 -28.59
C ARG A 133 15.86 -6.05 -27.94
N PHE A 134 16.32 -6.35 -26.71
CA PHE A 134 15.89 -7.49 -25.95
C PHE A 134 14.43 -7.41 -25.55
N VAL A 135 13.98 -6.29 -25.00
CA VAL A 135 12.60 -6.02 -24.61
C VAL A 135 11.65 -6.24 -25.78
N LYS A 136 11.97 -5.69 -26.95
CA LYS A 136 11.17 -5.85 -28.17
C LYS A 136 11.15 -7.31 -28.65
N LYS A 137 12.31 -7.97 -28.68
CA LYS A 137 12.45 -9.36 -29.18
C LYS A 137 11.68 -10.35 -28.32
N TYR A 138 11.71 -10.20 -27.00
CA TYR A 138 11.10 -11.15 -26.05
C TYR A 138 9.78 -10.66 -25.47
N ASN A 139 9.29 -9.49 -25.91
CA ASN A 139 8.07 -8.84 -25.41
C ASN A 139 8.03 -8.76 -23.88
N ILE A 140 9.09 -8.19 -23.29
CA ILE A 140 9.23 -8.03 -21.84
C ILE A 140 8.40 -6.84 -21.39
N ASN A 141 7.51 -7.06 -20.42
CA ASN A 141 6.61 -6.04 -19.91
C ASN A 141 7.00 -5.56 -18.50
N GLY A 142 7.91 -6.27 -17.81
CA GLY A 142 8.33 -5.86 -16.47
C GLY A 142 9.63 -6.51 -16.00
N VAL A 143 10.27 -5.85 -15.02
CA VAL A 143 11.37 -6.39 -14.21
C VAL A 143 10.90 -6.49 -12.78
N LEU A 144 11.08 -7.66 -12.18
CA LEU A 144 10.62 -7.99 -10.84
C LEU A 144 11.81 -8.04 -9.87
N TYR A 145 11.83 -7.15 -8.91
CA TYR A 145 12.88 -7.04 -7.90
C TYR A 145 12.47 -7.80 -6.63
N PRO A 146 13.40 -8.59 -6.03
CA PRO A 146 13.14 -9.32 -4.78
C PRO A 146 12.92 -8.41 -3.57
N SER A 147 13.54 -7.24 -3.57
CA SER A 147 13.38 -6.23 -2.50
C SER A 147 13.42 -4.80 -3.02
N ARG A 148 12.94 -3.85 -2.19
CA ARG A 148 13.04 -2.42 -2.48
C ARG A 148 14.48 -1.92 -2.51
N GLU A 149 15.34 -2.48 -1.68
CA GLU A 149 16.76 -2.11 -1.60
C GLU A 149 17.50 -2.43 -2.91
N GLU A 150 17.20 -3.59 -3.50
CA GLU A 150 17.78 -3.99 -4.79
C GLU A 150 17.28 -3.08 -5.92
N ALA A 151 16.01 -2.72 -5.93
CA ALA A 151 15.48 -1.75 -6.89
C ALA A 151 16.13 -0.37 -6.74
N ARG A 152 16.39 0.09 -5.50
CA ARG A 152 17.10 1.36 -5.24
C ARG A 152 18.54 1.34 -5.74
N ARG A 153 19.28 0.24 -5.53
CA ARG A 153 20.68 0.11 -6.02
C ARG A 153 20.78 0.24 -7.53
N GLU A 154 19.75 -0.17 -8.25
CA GLU A 154 19.68 -0.11 -9.71
C GLU A 154 18.87 1.07 -10.25
N ALA A 155 18.53 2.05 -9.40
CA ALA A 155 17.68 3.19 -9.78
C ALA A 155 18.28 3.99 -10.95
N ASP A 156 19.59 4.15 -10.96
CA ASP A 156 20.31 4.96 -11.97
C ASP A 156 20.65 4.19 -13.26
N ARG A 157 20.43 2.88 -13.32
CA ARG A 157 20.76 2.04 -14.47
C ARG A 157 19.55 1.25 -14.97
N LEU A 158 19.30 0.07 -14.43
CA LEU A 158 18.27 -0.84 -14.95
C LEU A 158 16.85 -0.29 -14.76
N VAL A 159 16.57 0.36 -13.62
CA VAL A 159 15.28 1.02 -13.38
C VAL A 159 15.05 2.13 -14.39
N ARG A 160 16.10 2.91 -14.72
CA ARG A 160 16.05 3.93 -15.78
C ARG A 160 15.77 3.31 -17.15
N PHE A 161 16.49 2.23 -17.53
CA PHE A 161 16.25 1.53 -18.81
C PHE A 161 14.80 1.03 -18.91
N CYS A 162 14.28 0.45 -17.83
CA CYS A 162 12.89 0.01 -17.80
C CYS A 162 11.92 1.18 -18.03
N GLN A 163 12.18 2.34 -17.42
CA GLN A 163 11.37 3.54 -17.55
C GLN A 163 11.37 4.07 -18.97
N GLU A 164 12.55 4.14 -19.63
CA GLU A 164 12.69 4.64 -20.99
C GLU A 164 11.97 3.77 -22.04
N PHE A 165 11.87 2.48 -21.81
CA PHE A 165 11.25 1.55 -22.76
C PHE A 165 9.86 1.04 -22.33
N GLY A 166 9.21 1.69 -21.37
CA GLY A 166 7.86 1.36 -20.93
C GLY A 166 7.74 0.00 -20.24
N VAL A 167 8.85 -0.52 -19.69
CA VAL A 167 8.90 -1.77 -18.93
C VAL A 167 8.59 -1.48 -17.46
N LYS A 168 7.63 -2.19 -16.90
CA LYS A 168 7.21 -1.98 -15.51
C LYS A 168 8.25 -2.45 -14.51
N ASN A 169 8.58 -1.61 -13.55
CA ASN A 169 9.38 -2.00 -12.39
C ASN A 169 8.47 -2.53 -11.29
N LEU A 170 8.61 -3.79 -10.92
CA LEU A 170 7.74 -4.51 -10.01
C LEU A 170 8.56 -5.02 -8.82
N PHE A 171 7.96 -5.14 -7.64
CA PHE A 171 8.59 -5.83 -6.54
C PHE A 171 7.59 -6.68 -5.74
N SER A 172 8.12 -7.72 -5.08
CA SER A 172 7.37 -8.58 -4.18
C SER A 172 7.69 -8.22 -2.73
N PRO A 173 6.68 -7.91 -1.89
CA PRO A 173 6.94 -7.66 -0.47
C PRO A 173 7.49 -8.92 0.22
N PRO A 174 8.29 -8.77 1.31
CA PRO A 174 8.77 -9.88 2.13
C PRO A 174 7.61 -10.72 2.70
N ILE A 175 7.89 -11.99 2.97
CA ILE A 175 6.90 -12.96 3.47
C ILE A 175 6.42 -12.60 4.89
N ASP A 176 7.28 -11.94 5.67
CA ASP A 176 7.06 -11.67 7.10
C ASP A 176 5.96 -10.62 7.38
N VAL A 177 5.41 -9.98 6.34
CA VAL A 177 4.34 -8.98 6.46
C VAL A 177 2.93 -9.61 6.30
N LEU A 178 2.87 -10.89 5.96
CA LEU A 178 1.59 -11.60 5.73
C LEU A 178 1.32 -12.54 6.91
N GLY A 179 0.58 -12.06 7.89
CA GLY A 179 -0.04 -12.90 8.93
C GLY A 179 -0.84 -14.06 8.32
N ASP A 180 -0.99 -15.13 9.08
CA ASP A 180 -1.63 -16.41 8.73
C ASP A 180 -3.04 -16.25 8.15
N GLY A 181 -3.17 -16.11 6.86
CA GLY A 181 -4.47 -16.11 6.20
C GLY A 181 -4.43 -15.49 4.81
N LEU A 182 -4.27 -16.29 3.78
CA LEU A 182 -4.29 -15.96 2.36
C LEU A 182 -2.95 -15.50 1.76
N LYS A 183 -2.17 -16.48 1.32
CA LYS A 183 -0.97 -16.34 0.48
C LYS A 183 -1.30 -15.80 -0.93
N LYS A 184 -1.77 -14.56 -1.02
CA LYS A 184 -1.76 -13.84 -2.30
C LYS A 184 -0.46 -13.07 -2.39
N THR A 185 0.43 -13.49 -3.28
CA THR A 185 1.62 -12.71 -3.64
C THR A 185 1.17 -11.41 -4.27
N ILE A 186 1.20 -10.31 -3.54
CA ILE A 186 0.86 -8.99 -4.04
C ILE A 186 2.11 -8.46 -4.74
N ILE A 187 2.13 -8.51 -6.06
CA ILE A 187 3.13 -7.84 -6.87
C ILE A 187 2.60 -6.45 -7.16
N ARG A 188 3.35 -5.42 -6.85
CA ARG A 188 2.99 -4.05 -7.14
C ARG A 188 4.07 -3.34 -7.96
N GLU A 189 3.65 -2.34 -8.69
CA GLU A 189 4.54 -1.43 -9.42
C GLU A 189 5.39 -0.60 -8.44
N ILE A 190 6.65 -0.35 -8.77
CA ILE A 190 7.52 0.54 -7.98
C ILE A 190 6.96 1.95 -8.08
N ARG A 191 6.65 2.53 -6.93
CA ARG A 191 6.18 3.90 -6.82
C ARG A 191 7.35 4.85 -6.60
N ILE A 192 7.12 6.13 -6.86
CA ILE A 192 8.15 7.14 -6.66
C ILE A 192 8.63 7.19 -5.20
N GLU A 193 7.78 6.87 -4.26
CA GLU A 193 8.09 6.78 -2.83
C GLU A 193 9.19 5.75 -2.55
N ASP A 194 9.20 4.65 -3.31
CA ASP A 194 10.19 3.58 -3.19
C ASP A 194 11.59 4.00 -3.69
N LEU A 195 11.66 5.04 -4.54
CA LEU A 195 12.90 5.54 -5.16
C LEU A 195 13.52 6.75 -4.44
N LEU A 196 12.86 7.32 -3.43
CA LEU A 196 13.33 8.52 -2.73
C LEU A 196 14.50 8.29 -1.77
N GLY A 197 15.10 7.09 -1.76
CA GLY A 197 16.37 6.82 -1.07
C GLY A 197 16.33 6.88 0.46
N ARG A 198 15.16 7.10 1.06
CA ARG A 198 15.01 7.21 2.51
C ARG A 198 14.59 5.87 3.12
N GLU A 199 15.25 5.47 4.19
CA GLU A 199 14.79 4.38 5.05
C GLU A 199 13.60 4.83 5.90
N GLU A 200 12.57 3.98 6.01
CA GLU A 200 11.46 4.23 6.93
C GLU A 200 11.95 4.11 8.37
N ILE A 201 11.53 5.06 9.23
CA ILE A 201 11.81 5.00 10.66
C ILE A 201 11.08 3.79 11.25
N LYS A 202 11.82 2.95 11.96
CA LYS A 202 11.26 1.79 12.66
C LYS A 202 10.63 2.25 13.97
N VAL A 203 9.35 1.98 14.15
CA VAL A 203 8.59 2.27 15.37
C VAL A 203 8.22 0.99 16.11
N ASN A 204 8.03 1.06 17.43
CA ASN A 204 7.59 -0.06 18.23
C ASN A 204 6.06 -0.24 18.14
N THR A 205 5.62 -0.98 17.15
CA THR A 205 4.19 -1.22 16.91
C THR A 205 3.47 -1.90 18.07
N ARG A 206 4.17 -2.71 18.88
CA ARG A 206 3.58 -3.39 20.06
C ARG A 206 3.18 -2.41 21.16
N GLU A 207 4.00 -1.40 21.42
CA GLU A 207 3.69 -0.35 22.40
C GLU A 207 2.51 0.51 21.93
N ILE A 208 2.47 0.83 20.63
CA ILE A 208 1.36 1.57 20.02
C ILE A 208 0.06 0.76 20.17
N GLU A 209 0.07 -0.51 19.80
CA GLU A 209 -1.08 -1.40 19.92
C GLU A 209 -1.56 -1.50 21.38
N ALA A 210 -0.67 -1.78 22.31
CA ALA A 210 -0.99 -1.88 23.73
C ALA A 210 -1.59 -0.57 24.30
N TYR A 211 -1.11 0.58 23.82
CA TYR A 211 -1.62 1.87 24.26
C TYR A 211 -3.04 2.15 23.77
N PHE A 212 -3.36 1.84 22.49
CA PHE A 212 -4.66 2.18 21.89
C PHE A 212 -5.73 1.10 22.07
N ALA A 213 -5.34 -0.14 22.36
CA ALA A 213 -6.28 -1.26 22.52
C ALA A 213 -7.42 -0.92 23.49
N GLY A 214 -8.65 -1.19 23.07
CA GLY A 214 -9.87 -0.98 23.86
C GLY A 214 -10.27 0.48 24.11
N LYS A 215 -9.48 1.49 23.70
CA LYS A 215 -9.83 2.90 23.91
C LYS A 215 -10.81 3.42 22.88
N VAL A 216 -11.59 4.44 23.29
CA VAL A 216 -12.35 5.28 22.36
C VAL A 216 -11.41 6.37 21.82
N VAL A 217 -11.19 6.36 20.50
CA VAL A 217 -10.29 7.30 19.82
C VAL A 217 -11.10 8.15 18.83
N MET A 218 -10.87 9.45 18.84
CA MET A 218 -11.49 10.38 17.88
C MET A 218 -10.40 10.94 16.96
N VAL A 219 -10.69 11.02 15.66
CA VAL A 219 -9.84 11.65 14.67
C VAL A 219 -10.64 12.78 14.02
N THR A 220 -10.18 14.03 14.17
CA THR A 220 -10.74 15.17 13.44
C THR A 220 -9.95 15.38 12.14
N GLY A 221 -10.61 15.82 11.08
CA GLY A 221 -10.00 15.80 9.75
C GLY A 221 -9.83 14.35 9.23
N ALA A 222 -10.73 13.46 9.66
CA ALA A 222 -10.65 12.02 9.44
C ALA A 222 -10.68 11.63 7.95
N ALA A 223 -11.32 12.41 7.10
CA ALA A 223 -11.41 12.19 5.65
C ALA A 223 -10.19 12.77 4.87
N GLY A 224 -9.29 13.50 5.55
CA GLY A 224 -8.03 13.99 4.98
C GLY A 224 -6.98 12.89 4.82
N SER A 225 -5.87 13.21 4.12
CA SER A 225 -4.81 12.23 3.82
C SER A 225 -4.17 11.65 5.09
N ILE A 226 -3.91 12.47 6.12
CA ILE A 226 -3.34 12.01 7.40
C ILE A 226 -4.42 11.36 8.26
N GLY A 227 -5.59 12.00 8.38
CA GLY A 227 -6.69 11.51 9.22
C GLY A 227 -7.19 10.14 8.79
N SER A 228 -7.38 9.91 7.48
CA SER A 228 -7.84 8.62 6.95
C SER A 228 -6.81 7.50 7.19
N GLU A 229 -5.53 7.80 7.04
CA GLU A 229 -4.48 6.82 7.33
C GLU A 229 -4.34 6.53 8.83
N LEU A 230 -4.48 7.54 9.71
CA LEU A 230 -4.58 7.31 11.16
C LEU A 230 -5.76 6.37 11.47
N CYS A 231 -6.93 6.59 10.85
CA CYS A 231 -8.09 5.72 11.04
C CYS A 231 -7.82 4.27 10.59
N ARG A 232 -7.13 4.07 9.45
CA ARG A 232 -6.74 2.73 8.96
C ARG A 232 -5.81 2.03 9.92
N GLN A 233 -4.78 2.72 10.39
CA GLN A 233 -3.80 2.14 11.32
C GLN A 233 -4.40 1.87 12.70
N LEU A 234 -5.19 2.80 13.25
CA LEU A 234 -5.92 2.58 14.51
C LEU A 234 -6.87 1.40 14.44
N ALA A 235 -7.49 1.16 13.28
CA ALA A 235 -8.34 -0.01 13.06
C ALA A 235 -7.57 -1.33 13.20
N THR A 236 -6.26 -1.36 12.91
CA THR A 236 -5.41 -2.56 13.09
C THR A 236 -4.97 -2.76 14.54
N PHE A 237 -5.02 -1.72 15.39
CA PHE A 237 -4.51 -1.76 16.77
C PHE A 237 -5.60 -2.07 17.81
N GLY A 238 -6.75 -2.58 17.41
CA GLY A 238 -7.78 -3.08 18.33
C GLY A 238 -8.40 -1.98 19.20
N VAL A 239 -8.58 -0.77 18.67
CA VAL A 239 -9.29 0.30 19.37
C VAL A 239 -10.71 -0.12 19.73
N GLY A 240 -11.21 0.26 20.91
CA GLY A 240 -12.54 -0.12 21.35
C GLY A 240 -13.67 0.56 20.56
N TYR A 241 -13.44 1.80 20.17
CA TYR A 241 -14.34 2.57 19.32
C TYR A 241 -13.60 3.68 18.58
N LEU A 242 -13.89 3.88 17.30
CA LEU A 242 -13.26 4.93 16.48
C LEU A 242 -14.30 5.96 16.03
N VAL A 243 -14.10 7.24 16.36
CA VAL A 243 -14.95 8.35 15.94
C VAL A 243 -14.26 9.13 14.85
N LEU A 244 -14.83 9.15 13.65
CA LEU A 244 -14.33 9.88 12.50
C LEU A 244 -15.07 11.20 12.39
N PHE A 245 -14.42 12.33 12.61
CA PHE A 245 -15.01 13.65 12.55
C PHE A 245 -14.43 14.46 11.39
N ASP A 246 -15.27 14.84 10.42
CA ASP A 246 -14.86 15.65 9.26
C ASP A 246 -16.07 16.37 8.67
N ASN A 247 -15.84 17.48 7.97
CA ASN A 247 -16.88 18.21 7.25
C ASN A 247 -17.04 17.79 5.77
N ALA A 248 -16.09 16.99 5.25
CA ALA A 248 -16.08 16.52 3.87
C ALA A 248 -16.90 15.21 3.75
N GLU A 249 -18.15 15.31 3.31
CA GLU A 249 -19.10 14.17 3.28
C GLU A 249 -18.62 13.05 2.36
N THR A 250 -18.33 13.34 1.09
CA THR A 250 -17.98 12.33 0.09
C THR A 250 -16.71 11.53 0.44
N PRO A 251 -15.57 12.15 0.81
CA PRO A 251 -14.40 11.40 1.28
C PRO A 251 -14.64 10.61 2.57
N MET A 252 -15.55 11.12 3.45
CA MET A 252 -15.96 10.40 4.66
C MET A 252 -16.76 9.14 4.31
N HIS A 253 -17.63 9.20 3.33
CA HIS A 253 -18.38 8.03 2.85
C HIS A 253 -17.45 6.97 2.25
N GLU A 254 -16.48 7.39 1.43
CA GLU A 254 -15.48 6.48 0.87
C GLU A 254 -14.66 5.76 1.97
N LEU A 255 -14.19 6.51 2.96
CA LEU A 255 -13.47 5.95 4.11
C LEU A 255 -14.35 4.99 4.92
N ARG A 256 -15.61 5.30 5.11
CA ARG A 256 -16.58 4.43 5.77
C ARG A 256 -16.68 3.08 5.05
N LEU A 257 -16.94 3.07 3.76
CA LEU A 257 -17.06 1.84 2.96
C LEU A 257 -15.77 1.02 2.99
N GLU A 258 -14.61 1.69 2.97
CA GLU A 258 -13.32 1.04 3.09
C GLU A 258 -13.14 0.34 4.44
N LEU A 259 -13.44 1.04 5.54
CA LEU A 259 -13.31 0.49 6.89
C LEU A 259 -14.31 -0.67 7.14
N GLU A 260 -15.55 -0.56 6.72
CA GLU A 260 -16.55 -1.63 6.81
C GLU A 260 -16.10 -2.89 6.08
N ARG A 261 -15.50 -2.75 4.90
CA ARG A 261 -15.01 -3.87 4.09
C ARG A 261 -13.76 -4.53 4.67
N ASN A 262 -12.80 -3.72 5.13
CA ASN A 262 -11.47 -4.22 5.52
C ASN A 262 -11.41 -4.61 7.01
N PHE A 263 -12.27 -4.04 7.85
CA PHE A 263 -12.29 -4.23 9.31
C PHE A 263 -13.72 -4.49 9.82
N PRO A 264 -14.34 -5.62 9.48
CA PRO A 264 -15.75 -5.89 9.77
C PRO A 264 -16.10 -5.91 11.27
N ASN A 265 -15.12 -6.12 12.14
CA ASN A 265 -15.30 -6.15 13.60
C ASN A 265 -15.04 -4.79 14.27
N LEU A 266 -14.59 -3.77 13.53
CA LEU A 266 -14.31 -2.45 14.05
C LEU A 266 -15.61 -1.73 14.41
N LYS A 267 -15.73 -1.27 15.65
CA LYS A 267 -16.82 -0.37 16.06
C LYS A 267 -16.40 1.07 15.76
N PHE A 268 -17.11 1.72 14.86
CA PHE A 268 -16.80 3.12 14.50
C PHE A 268 -18.05 3.90 14.07
N THR A 269 -17.94 5.21 14.07
CA THR A 269 -18.97 6.11 13.55
C THR A 269 -18.33 7.24 12.74
N PRO A 270 -18.73 7.42 11.47
CA PRO A 270 -18.51 8.67 10.76
C PRO A 270 -19.45 9.74 11.30
N PHE A 271 -18.89 10.88 11.70
CA PHE A 271 -19.62 12.02 12.23
C PHE A 271 -19.34 13.27 11.38
N VAL A 272 -20.28 13.66 10.56
CA VAL A 272 -20.13 14.86 9.70
C VAL A 272 -20.29 16.11 10.55
N GLY A 273 -19.24 16.92 10.60
CA GLY A 273 -19.22 18.16 11.38
C GLY A 273 -17.97 18.99 11.14
N ASP A 274 -18.06 20.27 11.42
CA ASP A 274 -16.96 21.23 11.28
C ASP A 274 -16.40 21.57 12.66
N VAL A 275 -15.06 21.59 12.79
CA VAL A 275 -14.37 21.92 14.06
C VAL A 275 -14.63 23.35 14.54
N ARG A 276 -15.17 24.23 13.68
CA ARG A 276 -15.62 25.59 14.03
C ARG A 276 -16.98 25.60 14.74
N GLN A 277 -17.73 24.50 14.67
CA GLN A 277 -19.08 24.41 15.22
C GLN A 277 -19.08 23.83 16.64
N LYS A 278 -19.17 24.71 17.64
CA LYS A 278 -19.10 24.36 19.06
C LYS A 278 -20.12 23.28 19.45
N GLU A 279 -21.37 23.42 19.00
CA GLU A 279 -22.47 22.50 19.31
C GLU A 279 -22.24 21.11 18.71
N ARG A 280 -21.69 21.04 17.48
CA ARG A 280 -21.35 19.75 16.83
C ARG A 280 -20.23 19.03 17.57
N LEU A 281 -19.19 19.77 17.99
CA LEU A 281 -18.14 19.23 18.82
C LEU A 281 -18.69 18.75 20.17
N ARG A 282 -19.53 19.54 20.85
CA ARG A 282 -20.15 19.16 22.12
C ARG A 282 -20.90 17.83 21.97
N MET A 283 -21.77 17.70 20.97
CA MET A 283 -22.54 16.48 20.73
C MET A 283 -21.65 15.23 20.60
N VAL A 284 -20.55 15.33 19.87
CA VAL A 284 -19.65 14.19 19.67
C VAL A 284 -18.85 13.85 20.92
N PHE A 285 -18.36 14.85 21.66
CA PHE A 285 -17.64 14.63 22.91
C PHE A 285 -18.55 14.09 24.03
N GLU A 286 -19.78 14.58 24.15
CA GLU A 286 -20.78 14.04 25.11
C GLU A 286 -21.11 12.59 24.81
N LYS A 287 -21.40 12.29 23.56
CA LYS A 287 -21.89 10.97 23.17
C LYS A 287 -20.81 9.89 23.28
N TYR A 288 -19.59 10.18 22.81
CA TYR A 288 -18.56 9.15 22.65
C TYR A 288 -17.46 9.19 23.71
N ARG A 289 -17.30 10.29 24.46
CA ARG A 289 -16.30 10.44 25.53
C ARG A 289 -14.91 9.93 25.13
N PRO A 290 -14.31 10.45 24.07
CA PRO A 290 -13.02 9.93 23.58
C PRO A 290 -11.95 10.01 24.65
N ARG A 291 -11.08 8.99 24.72
CA ARG A 291 -9.93 8.95 25.60
C ARG A 291 -8.71 9.57 24.93
N VAL A 292 -8.62 9.48 23.60
CA VAL A 292 -7.56 10.07 22.79
C VAL A 292 -8.18 10.80 21.61
N VAL A 293 -7.66 12.00 21.30
CA VAL A 293 -8.07 12.80 20.14
C VAL A 293 -6.86 13.09 19.27
N PHE A 294 -6.91 12.65 18.01
CA PHE A 294 -6.00 13.08 16.97
C PHE A 294 -6.62 14.24 16.20
N HIS A 295 -6.00 15.42 16.29
CA HIS A 295 -6.51 16.63 15.64
C HIS A 295 -5.73 16.89 14.34
N ALA A 296 -6.27 16.37 13.21
CA ALA A 296 -5.71 16.56 11.87
C ALA A 296 -6.52 17.51 10.99
N ALA A 297 -7.63 18.05 11.50
CA ALA A 297 -8.43 19.04 10.78
C ALA A 297 -7.69 20.38 10.68
N ALA A 298 -7.36 20.80 9.46
CA ALA A 298 -6.72 22.08 9.18
C ALA A 298 -6.78 22.44 7.70
N TYR A 299 -6.70 23.72 7.38
CA TYR A 299 -6.37 24.21 6.04
C TYR A 299 -4.84 24.30 5.89
N LYS A 300 -4.31 23.76 4.77
CA LYS A 300 -2.86 23.59 4.57
C LYS A 300 -2.29 24.25 3.30
N HIS A 301 -3.14 24.66 2.36
CA HIS A 301 -2.72 25.24 1.08
C HIS A 301 -2.34 26.71 1.26
N VAL A 302 -1.02 26.99 1.25
CA VAL A 302 -0.48 28.32 1.47
C VAL A 302 -1.14 29.38 0.58
N PRO A 303 -1.21 29.23 -0.77
CA PRO A 303 -1.77 30.27 -1.61
C PRO A 303 -3.24 30.59 -1.31
N LEU A 304 -4.03 29.56 -1.03
CA LEU A 304 -5.43 29.76 -0.69
C LEU A 304 -5.60 30.47 0.66
N MET A 305 -4.69 30.24 1.60
CA MET A 305 -4.75 30.87 2.92
C MET A 305 -4.23 32.32 2.88
N GLU A 306 -3.32 32.65 1.98
CA GLU A 306 -2.95 34.05 1.72
C GLU A 306 -4.15 34.84 1.16
N GLU A 307 -4.91 34.24 0.25
CA GLU A 307 -6.14 34.86 -0.30
C GLU A 307 -7.31 34.87 0.70
N ASN A 308 -7.30 33.97 1.70
CA ASN A 308 -8.39 33.78 2.67
C ASN A 308 -7.88 33.69 4.11
N PRO A 309 -7.21 34.73 4.65
CA PRO A 309 -6.56 34.67 5.96
C PRO A 309 -7.54 34.45 7.12
N CYS A 310 -8.74 34.99 7.04
CA CYS A 310 -9.79 34.80 8.05
C CYS A 310 -10.17 33.32 8.20
N GLU A 311 -10.26 32.58 7.08
CA GLU A 311 -10.59 31.16 7.12
C GLU A 311 -9.44 30.32 7.72
N ALA A 312 -8.18 30.69 7.46
CA ALA A 312 -7.04 30.07 8.14
C ALA A 312 -7.13 30.23 9.65
N VAL A 313 -7.44 31.43 10.14
CA VAL A 313 -7.62 31.69 11.58
C VAL A 313 -8.83 30.92 12.14
N ARG A 314 -9.97 30.95 11.45
CA ARG A 314 -11.19 30.28 11.92
C ARG A 314 -11.03 28.77 12.06
N VAL A 315 -10.36 28.12 11.09
CA VAL A 315 -10.19 26.66 11.10
C VAL A 315 -8.97 26.28 11.95
N ASN A 316 -7.78 26.82 11.62
CA ASN A 316 -6.54 26.37 12.23
C ASN A 316 -6.37 26.86 13.68
N VAL A 317 -6.85 28.07 14.03
CA VAL A 317 -6.70 28.61 15.39
C VAL A 317 -7.95 28.34 16.22
N ILE A 318 -9.11 28.87 15.80
CA ILE A 318 -10.35 28.76 16.60
C ILE A 318 -10.84 27.31 16.64
N GLY A 319 -10.79 26.59 15.52
CA GLY A 319 -11.13 25.18 15.48
C GLY A 319 -10.25 24.33 16.41
N SER A 320 -8.92 24.53 16.37
CA SER A 320 -8.00 23.82 17.25
C SER A 320 -8.23 24.16 18.73
N ARG A 321 -8.49 25.45 19.04
CA ARG A 321 -8.86 25.90 20.38
C ARG A 321 -10.10 25.17 20.90
N LEU A 322 -11.19 25.16 20.09
CA LEU A 322 -12.43 24.50 20.51
C LEU A 322 -12.22 23.00 20.77
N VAL A 323 -11.46 22.31 19.93
CA VAL A 323 -11.16 20.90 20.14
C VAL A 323 -10.33 20.71 21.43
N ALA A 324 -9.33 21.54 21.70
CA ALA A 324 -8.53 21.49 22.92
C ALA A 324 -9.36 21.78 24.17
N ASP A 325 -10.21 22.81 24.15
CA ASP A 325 -11.11 23.17 25.25
C ASP A 325 -12.07 22.00 25.58
N PHE A 326 -12.65 21.36 24.57
CA PHE A 326 -13.47 20.17 24.77
C PHE A 326 -12.69 18.97 25.29
N CYS A 327 -11.42 18.79 24.88
CA CYS A 327 -10.59 17.74 25.45
C CYS A 327 -10.44 17.93 26.98
N VAL A 328 -10.27 19.16 27.44
CA VAL A 328 -10.19 19.48 28.87
C VAL A 328 -11.55 19.29 29.56
N GLU A 329 -12.63 19.88 29.00
CA GLU A 329 -14.01 19.79 29.52
C GLU A 329 -14.46 18.32 29.72
N TYR A 330 -14.13 17.45 28.76
CA TYR A 330 -14.56 16.04 28.77
C TYR A 330 -13.49 15.06 29.30
N ASN A 331 -12.44 15.59 29.94
CA ASN A 331 -11.37 14.80 30.57
C ASN A 331 -10.73 13.76 29.61
N VAL A 332 -10.45 14.17 28.38
CA VAL A 332 -9.66 13.38 27.42
C VAL A 332 -8.25 13.16 28.01
N ASP A 333 -7.72 11.95 27.90
CA ASP A 333 -6.39 11.66 28.45
C ASP A 333 -5.29 12.33 27.65
N MET A 334 -5.45 12.38 26.31
CA MET A 334 -4.46 12.94 25.41
C MET A 334 -5.08 13.53 24.14
N MET A 335 -4.59 14.71 23.75
CA MET A 335 -4.82 15.29 22.44
C MET A 335 -3.49 15.38 21.68
N VAL A 336 -3.45 14.79 20.48
CA VAL A 336 -2.30 14.91 19.56
C VAL A 336 -2.67 15.86 18.43
N MET A 337 -2.01 17.00 18.38
CA MET A 337 -2.18 18.01 17.36
C MET A 337 -1.19 17.78 16.21
N ILE A 338 -1.71 17.60 15.00
CA ILE A 338 -0.90 17.54 13.80
C ILE A 338 -0.50 18.95 13.36
N SER A 339 0.81 19.22 13.27
CA SER A 339 1.37 20.48 12.82
C SER A 339 2.36 20.29 11.66
N THR A 340 3.12 21.30 11.33
CA THR A 340 3.94 21.35 10.12
C THR A 340 5.27 22.06 10.41
N ASP A 341 6.28 21.79 9.56
CA ASP A 341 7.55 22.53 9.48
C ASP A 341 7.33 24.04 9.25
N LYS A 342 6.26 24.41 8.56
CA LYS A 342 5.90 25.81 8.24
C LYS A 342 5.40 26.62 9.45
N ALA A 343 5.14 25.99 10.58
CA ALA A 343 4.87 26.65 11.85
C ALA A 343 6.15 27.12 12.59
N VAL A 344 7.33 26.71 12.08
CA VAL A 344 8.62 27.18 12.60
C VAL A 344 9.00 28.45 11.87
N ASN A 345 9.16 29.58 12.60
CA ASN A 345 9.44 30.89 12.01
C ASN A 345 8.54 31.20 10.79
N PRO A 346 7.22 31.26 10.98
CA PRO A 346 6.28 31.31 9.87
C PRO A 346 6.41 32.58 9.05
N THR A 347 6.50 32.44 7.74
CA THR A 347 6.58 33.52 6.75
C THR A 347 5.28 33.68 5.93
N ASN A 348 4.24 32.92 6.27
CA ASN A 348 2.97 32.92 5.58
C ASN A 348 1.80 32.68 6.56
N VAL A 349 0.59 33.09 6.13
CA VAL A 349 -0.65 33.02 6.94
C VAL A 349 -0.94 31.62 7.43
N MET A 350 -0.79 30.60 6.58
CA MET A 350 -1.06 29.22 6.96
C MET A 350 -0.11 28.77 8.09
N GLY A 351 1.20 29.01 7.95
CA GLY A 351 2.21 28.69 8.96
C GLY A 351 1.96 29.47 10.27
N ALA A 352 1.66 30.77 10.16
CA ALA A 352 1.34 31.62 11.32
C ALA A 352 0.09 31.13 12.07
N SER A 353 -0.97 30.76 11.35
CA SER A 353 -2.20 30.22 11.97
C SER A 353 -1.93 28.89 12.70
N LYS A 354 -1.12 28.01 12.13
CA LYS A 354 -0.71 26.75 12.80
C LYS A 354 0.13 27.03 14.04
N ARG A 355 1.06 28.01 13.97
CA ARG A 355 1.87 28.42 15.11
C ARG A 355 1.04 28.99 16.25
N LEU A 356 0.05 29.83 15.95
CA LEU A 356 -0.90 30.35 16.95
C LEU A 356 -1.68 29.23 17.64
N ALA A 357 -2.13 28.25 16.87
CA ALA A 357 -2.80 27.07 17.42
C ALA A 357 -1.89 26.25 18.35
N GLU A 358 -0.62 26.06 17.97
CA GLU A 358 0.37 25.40 18.83
C GLU A 358 0.58 26.15 20.13
N ILE A 359 0.73 27.49 20.08
CA ILE A 359 0.92 28.34 21.26
C ILE A 359 -0.29 28.20 22.19
N TYR A 360 -1.51 28.22 21.64
CA TYR A 360 -2.73 28.03 22.44
C TYR A 360 -2.72 26.68 23.17
N VAL A 361 -2.52 25.61 22.43
CA VAL A 361 -2.53 24.24 22.97
C VAL A 361 -1.45 24.03 24.03
N GLN A 362 -0.24 24.57 23.78
CA GLN A 362 0.85 24.52 24.77
C GLN A 362 0.54 25.34 26.02
N SER A 363 0.00 26.56 25.85
CA SER A 363 -0.40 27.43 26.99
C SER A 363 -1.47 26.77 27.83
N LEU A 364 -2.46 26.12 27.21
CA LEU A 364 -3.50 25.39 27.91
C LEU A 364 -2.93 24.19 28.71
N GLY A 365 -1.99 23.44 28.10
CA GLY A 365 -1.30 22.35 28.77
C GLY A 365 -0.48 22.84 30.00
N LEU A 366 0.27 23.93 29.85
CA LEU A 366 1.00 24.56 30.94
C LEU A 366 0.08 25.05 32.06
N ALA A 367 -1.08 25.61 31.71
CA ALA A 367 -2.05 26.07 32.71
C ALA A 367 -2.62 24.92 33.53
N ILE A 368 -2.83 23.74 32.89
CA ILE A 368 -3.22 22.51 33.60
C ILE A 368 -2.11 22.01 34.51
N GLU A 369 -0.87 21.96 34.04
CA GLU A 369 0.30 21.54 34.85
C GLU A 369 0.52 22.44 36.07
N ARG A 370 0.23 23.73 35.95
CA ARG A 370 0.30 24.72 37.06
C ARG A 370 -0.92 24.72 37.97
N GLY A 371 -1.97 23.96 37.65
CA GLY A 371 -3.22 23.95 38.37
C GLY A 371 -4.11 25.18 38.17
N GLU A 372 -3.78 26.07 37.23
CA GLU A 372 -4.57 27.25 36.85
C GLU A 372 -5.87 26.84 36.10
N VAL A 373 -5.82 25.77 35.35
CA VAL A 373 -6.97 25.14 34.67
C VAL A 373 -7.16 23.75 35.25
N LYS A 374 -8.39 23.45 35.67
CA LYS A 374 -8.74 22.12 36.16
C LYS A 374 -8.87 21.15 34.99
N GLY A 375 -8.05 20.14 34.93
CA GLY A 375 -8.04 19.14 33.88
C GLY A 375 -6.90 18.12 34.04
N LYS A 376 -6.90 17.08 33.20
CA LYS A 376 -5.86 16.05 33.17
C LYS A 376 -5.33 15.79 31.76
N THR A 377 -5.85 16.49 30.78
CA THR A 377 -5.51 16.29 29.36
C THR A 377 -4.07 16.62 29.10
N ARG A 378 -3.33 15.67 28.53
CA ARG A 378 -1.99 15.89 28.02
C ARG A 378 -2.04 16.32 26.56
N PHE A 379 -1.25 17.30 26.19
CA PHE A 379 -1.18 17.83 24.84
C PHE A 379 0.14 17.45 24.20
N VAL A 380 0.06 16.91 22.98
CA VAL A 380 1.20 16.55 22.14
C VAL A 380 1.06 17.26 20.82
N THR A 381 2.11 17.91 20.36
CA THR A 381 2.17 18.51 19.03
C THR A 381 3.23 17.78 18.21
N THR A 382 2.89 17.40 16.97
CA THR A 382 3.84 16.77 16.05
C THR A 382 4.08 17.67 14.84
N ARG A 383 5.36 17.90 14.52
CA ARG A 383 5.80 18.69 13.36
C ARG A 383 6.53 17.81 12.38
N PHE A 384 6.12 17.84 11.13
CA PHE A 384 6.81 17.20 10.02
C PHE A 384 6.62 17.99 8.72
N GLY A 385 7.43 17.70 7.73
CA GLY A 385 7.42 18.35 6.42
C GLY A 385 6.34 17.79 5.49
N ASN A 386 6.66 17.72 4.19
CA ASN A 386 5.67 17.26 3.21
C ASN A 386 5.50 15.74 3.29
N VAL A 387 4.28 15.29 3.08
CA VAL A 387 3.96 13.86 2.93
C VAL A 387 3.66 13.53 1.48
N LEU A 388 4.25 12.42 1.00
CA LEU A 388 4.14 11.98 -0.37
C LEU A 388 2.71 11.57 -0.72
N GLY A 389 2.24 12.00 -1.90
CA GLY A 389 0.93 11.59 -2.41
C GLY A 389 -0.29 12.17 -1.70
N SER A 390 -0.11 13.12 -0.76
CA SER A 390 -1.25 13.78 -0.12
C SER A 390 -2.07 14.63 -1.10
N ASN A 391 -3.36 14.72 -0.86
CA ASN A 391 -4.30 15.49 -1.71
C ASN A 391 -3.81 16.93 -1.92
N GLY A 392 -3.78 17.36 -3.20
CA GLY A 392 -3.33 18.69 -3.61
C GLY A 392 -1.81 18.93 -3.45
N SER A 393 -1.00 17.91 -3.16
CA SER A 393 0.46 18.03 -3.11
C SER A 393 1.11 17.98 -4.50
N VAL A 394 2.42 18.24 -4.54
CA VAL A 394 3.21 18.33 -5.77
C VAL A 394 3.13 17.06 -6.63
N ILE A 395 3.11 15.87 -6.03
CA ILE A 395 3.09 14.59 -6.77
C ILE A 395 1.79 14.40 -7.56
N PRO A 396 0.58 14.47 -6.98
CA PRO A 396 -0.66 14.43 -7.75
C PRO A 396 -0.76 15.53 -8.81
N TYR A 397 -0.19 16.70 -8.52
CA TYR A 397 -0.17 17.83 -9.45
C TYR A 397 0.71 17.54 -10.66
N PHE A 398 1.95 17.09 -10.46
CA PHE A 398 2.86 16.69 -11.53
C PHE A 398 2.29 15.53 -12.35
N ARG A 399 1.70 14.53 -11.71
CA ARG A 399 1.03 13.43 -12.41
C ARG A 399 -0.02 13.92 -13.40
N LYS A 400 -0.91 14.81 -12.97
CA LYS A 400 -1.92 15.42 -13.84
C LYS A 400 -1.33 16.22 -14.99
N GLN A 401 -0.21 16.92 -14.78
CA GLN A 401 0.48 17.64 -15.83
C GLN A 401 1.13 16.69 -16.85
N ILE A 402 1.75 15.62 -16.38
CA ILE A 402 2.36 14.58 -17.22
C ILE A 402 1.27 13.88 -18.06
N GLU A 403 0.16 13.48 -17.44
CA GLU A 403 -0.98 12.86 -18.14
C GLU A 403 -1.58 13.74 -19.25
N ARG A 404 -1.44 15.05 -19.13
CA ARG A 404 -1.88 16.04 -20.14
C ARG A 404 -0.82 16.36 -21.20
N GLY A 405 0.35 15.70 -21.16
CA GLY A 405 1.46 15.99 -22.07
C GLY A 405 2.34 17.17 -21.68
N GLY A 406 2.25 17.64 -20.44
CA GLY A 406 3.06 18.73 -19.91
C GLY A 406 2.55 20.15 -20.20
N PRO A 407 3.38 21.19 -19.97
CA PRO A 407 4.65 21.12 -19.25
C PRO A 407 4.49 20.85 -17.76
N VAL A 408 5.50 20.24 -17.12
CA VAL A 408 5.56 20.15 -15.66
C VAL A 408 6.10 21.47 -15.12
N THR A 409 5.35 22.10 -14.20
CA THR A 409 5.71 23.42 -13.67
C THR A 409 6.40 23.32 -12.31
N VAL A 410 7.62 23.81 -12.22
CA VAL A 410 8.42 23.90 -11.00
C VAL A 410 8.62 25.38 -10.67
N THR A 411 8.54 25.75 -9.40
CA THR A 411 8.66 27.16 -8.98
C THR A 411 10.07 27.68 -9.25
N ASP A 412 11.09 26.98 -8.75
CA ASP A 412 12.49 27.37 -8.87
C ASP A 412 13.38 26.12 -8.89
N PRO A 413 14.49 26.09 -9.67
CA PRO A 413 15.36 24.92 -9.78
C PRO A 413 16.08 24.55 -8.45
N GLY A 414 16.30 25.51 -7.56
CA GLY A 414 16.99 25.30 -6.28
C GLY A 414 16.06 24.85 -5.14
N ILE A 415 14.74 24.83 -5.33
CA ILE A 415 13.82 24.47 -4.27
C ILE A 415 13.97 23.00 -3.86
N THR A 416 14.19 22.81 -2.58
CA THR A 416 14.18 21.50 -1.92
C THR A 416 12.99 21.36 -0.97
N ARG A 417 12.58 20.13 -0.72
CA ARG A 417 11.57 19.79 0.30
C ARG A 417 11.93 18.48 0.96
N PHE A 418 11.61 18.39 2.24
CA PHE A 418 11.61 17.11 2.94
C PHE A 418 10.36 16.32 2.61
N PHE A 419 10.53 15.01 2.46
CA PHE A 419 9.40 14.10 2.19
C PHE A 419 9.41 12.90 3.12
N MET A 420 8.22 12.48 3.49
CA MET A 420 7.92 11.30 4.29
C MET A 420 6.72 10.58 3.68
N THR A 421 6.59 9.27 3.87
CA THR A 421 5.36 8.58 3.45
C THR A 421 4.23 8.87 4.44
N ILE A 422 2.97 8.85 3.96
CA ILE A 422 1.82 9.08 4.84
C ILE A 422 1.73 8.00 5.94
N PRO A 423 1.90 6.69 5.64
CA PRO A 423 1.90 5.65 6.67
C PRO A 423 3.00 5.82 7.73
N GLU A 424 4.19 6.24 7.32
CA GLU A 424 5.29 6.51 8.25
C GLU A 424 4.98 7.69 9.16
N ALA A 425 4.49 8.82 8.61
CA ALA A 425 4.10 9.98 9.39
C ALA A 425 3.04 9.62 10.44
N CYS A 426 2.04 8.82 10.07
CA CYS A 426 0.98 8.40 10.99
C CYS A 426 1.50 7.48 12.09
N ARG A 427 2.43 6.55 11.78
CA ARG A 427 3.09 5.72 12.83
C ARG A 427 3.84 6.57 13.83
N LEU A 428 4.64 7.55 13.38
CA LEU A 428 5.38 8.46 14.25
C LEU A 428 4.45 9.36 15.08
N VAL A 429 3.32 9.81 14.54
CA VAL A 429 2.30 10.54 15.29
C VAL A 429 1.71 9.69 16.41
N MET A 430 1.45 8.41 16.17
CA MET A 430 0.94 7.51 17.21
C MET A 430 2.03 7.15 18.22
N GLU A 431 3.26 6.97 17.80
CA GLU A 431 4.41 6.74 18.69
C GLU A 431 4.64 7.95 19.60
N ALA A 432 4.59 9.17 19.08
CA ALA A 432 4.66 10.39 19.89
C ALA A 432 3.58 10.44 20.98
N ALA A 433 2.39 9.91 20.71
CA ALA A 433 1.33 9.77 21.70
C ALA A 433 1.70 8.77 22.81
N THR A 434 2.38 7.69 22.50
CA THR A 434 2.75 6.67 23.50
C THR A 434 3.94 7.09 24.34
N MET A 435 4.90 7.81 23.76
CA MET A 435 6.13 8.26 24.43
C MET A 435 5.94 9.50 25.29
N SER A 436 4.89 10.29 25.03
CA SER A 436 4.72 11.59 25.68
C SER A 436 4.35 11.48 27.15
N THR A 437 5.10 12.21 27.97
CA THR A 437 4.85 12.37 29.41
C THR A 437 4.04 13.63 29.75
N GLY A 438 3.88 14.58 28.78
CA GLY A 438 3.20 15.85 29.03
C GLY A 438 3.06 16.73 27.81
N ASN A 439 3.22 18.03 27.99
CA ASN A 439 3.03 19.08 27.00
C ASN A 439 4.28 19.26 26.12
N GLN A 440 4.42 18.43 25.06
CA GLN A 440 5.63 18.32 24.25
C GLN A 440 5.37 18.56 22.76
N ILE A 441 6.39 19.07 22.07
CA ILE A 441 6.45 19.16 20.62
C ILE A 441 7.49 18.16 20.11
N TYR A 442 7.05 17.21 19.29
CA TYR A 442 7.91 16.26 18.59
C TYR A 442 8.16 16.74 17.16
N VAL A 443 9.42 16.84 16.78
CA VAL A 443 9.85 17.14 15.42
C VAL A 443 10.40 15.85 14.81
N PHE A 444 9.82 15.43 13.68
CA PHE A 444 10.22 14.17 13.05
C PHE A 444 11.49 14.37 12.22
N ASP A 445 12.37 13.37 12.27
CA ASP A 445 13.50 13.31 11.36
C ASP A 445 13.00 13.05 9.94
N MET A 446 13.21 14.01 9.06
CA MET A 446 12.75 13.99 7.69
C MET A 446 13.80 13.43 6.71
N GLY A 447 15.01 13.08 7.19
CA GLY A 447 16.14 12.68 6.35
C GLY A 447 16.63 13.81 5.44
N GLU A 448 17.15 13.45 4.27
CA GLU A 448 17.71 14.42 3.32
C GLU A 448 16.64 15.15 2.51
N PRO A 449 16.84 16.45 2.22
CA PRO A 449 15.91 17.21 1.39
C PRO A 449 16.03 16.81 -0.09
N VAL A 450 14.90 16.71 -0.78
CA VAL A 450 14.82 16.37 -2.21
C VAL A 450 14.55 17.60 -3.03
N LYS A 451 15.32 17.81 -4.12
CA LYS A 451 15.06 18.87 -5.09
C LYS A 451 13.77 18.58 -5.86
N ILE A 452 12.90 19.58 -5.96
CA ILE A 452 11.61 19.43 -6.65
C ILE A 452 11.79 19.20 -8.16
N VAL A 453 12.85 19.73 -8.76
CA VAL A 453 13.18 19.46 -10.16
C VAL A 453 13.55 17.99 -10.38
N ASP A 454 14.37 17.40 -9.50
CA ASP A 454 14.75 15.97 -9.58
C ASP A 454 13.52 15.07 -9.42
N LEU A 455 12.59 15.46 -8.53
CA LEU A 455 11.31 14.78 -8.38
C LEU A 455 10.48 14.82 -9.66
N ALA A 456 10.41 15.99 -10.32
CA ALA A 456 9.70 16.16 -11.58
C ALA A 456 10.30 15.26 -12.68
N GLU A 457 11.63 15.27 -12.84
CA GLU A 457 12.33 14.42 -13.81
C GLU A 457 12.06 12.93 -13.57
N ARG A 458 12.19 12.48 -12.32
CA ARG A 458 11.90 11.09 -11.96
C ARG A 458 10.46 10.71 -12.29
N MET A 459 9.50 11.59 -12.03
CA MET A 459 8.09 11.34 -12.36
C MET A 459 7.83 11.28 -13.86
N ILE A 460 8.45 12.15 -14.65
CA ILE A 460 8.36 12.12 -16.12
C ILE A 460 8.91 10.80 -16.66
N ARG A 461 10.10 10.38 -16.16
CA ARG A 461 10.72 9.09 -16.53
C ARG A 461 9.85 7.89 -16.12
N LEU A 462 9.28 7.90 -14.92
CA LEU A 462 8.36 6.84 -14.44
C LEU A 462 7.09 6.72 -15.30
N ALA A 463 6.68 7.82 -15.92
CA ALA A 463 5.57 7.82 -16.87
C ALA A 463 5.96 7.37 -18.28
N GLY A 464 7.25 7.04 -18.52
CA GLY A 464 7.75 6.57 -19.81
C GLY A 464 8.14 7.68 -20.79
N TYR A 465 8.33 8.91 -20.31
CA TYR A 465 8.72 10.06 -21.13
C TYR A 465 10.13 10.53 -20.81
N VAL A 466 10.77 11.20 -21.78
CA VAL A 466 12.09 11.82 -21.62
C VAL A 466 11.92 13.27 -21.15
N PRO A 467 12.49 13.64 -19.97
CA PRO A 467 12.42 15.02 -19.49
C PRO A 467 13.04 16.01 -20.48
N ASN A 468 12.37 17.14 -20.69
CA ASN A 468 12.72 18.24 -21.59
C ASN A 468 12.69 17.91 -23.10
N GLU A 469 12.56 16.65 -23.50
CA GLU A 469 12.31 16.23 -24.88
C GLU A 469 10.79 16.04 -25.10
N ASP A 470 10.21 15.02 -24.48
CA ASP A 470 8.78 14.72 -24.60
C ASP A 470 7.93 15.64 -23.72
N ILE A 471 8.38 15.87 -22.48
CA ILE A 471 7.68 16.73 -21.51
C ILE A 471 8.66 17.76 -20.96
N LYS A 472 8.38 19.03 -21.25
CA LYS A 472 9.17 20.17 -20.79
C LYS A 472 8.95 20.44 -19.30
N ILE A 473 10.02 20.76 -18.58
CA ILE A 473 9.97 21.33 -17.23
C ILE A 473 10.05 22.85 -17.36
N LYS A 474 9.01 23.55 -16.87
CA LYS A 474 8.94 25.02 -16.94
C LYS A 474 9.10 25.62 -15.54
N PHE A 475 10.05 26.54 -15.38
CA PHE A 475 10.17 27.30 -14.14
C PHE A 475 9.25 28.51 -14.17
N ILE A 476 8.43 28.66 -13.12
CA ILE A 476 7.37 29.70 -13.06
C ILE A 476 7.66 30.81 -12.07
N GLY A 477 8.82 30.78 -11.40
CA GLY A 477 9.23 31.73 -10.37
C GLY A 477 8.63 31.42 -8.99
N LEU A 478 9.25 32.01 -7.97
CA LEU A 478 8.71 32.00 -6.62
C LEU A 478 7.43 32.84 -6.58
N ARG A 479 6.46 32.38 -5.83
CA ARG A 479 5.26 33.17 -5.56
C ARG A 479 5.60 34.27 -4.56
N PRO A 480 5.04 35.48 -4.71
CA PRO A 480 5.24 36.56 -3.74
C PRO A 480 4.80 36.16 -2.31
#